data_c198ec0a5f356ca7d9ae6e8802029a42
#
_entry.id   c198ec0a5f356ca7d9ae6e8802029a42
#
_cell.length_a   1.000
_cell.length_b   1.000
_cell.length_c   1.000
_cell.angle_alpha   90.00
_cell.angle_beta   90.00
_cell.angle_gamma   90.00
#
_symmetry.space_group_name_H-M   'P 1'
#
loop_
_entity.id
_entity.type
_entity.pdbx_description
1 polymer ?
#
loop_
_entity_poly.entity_id
_entity_poly.type
_entity_poly.pdbx_seq_one_letter_code
_entity_poly.pdbx_strand_id
1 'polypeptide(L)'
;GNWVPPVRDRAPDTDSCPNAQRPSEAMSTSERLAPGQPTPTPPPQVYDGPCGVIVPPGYAVPSDVYASAWAVFDADSGEVLAMKDPHGRYRPASIIKVLLALVVINELPLDQQVPVSEASANQEGSRAGIGAGGTYTVNDLLHGLLMASGNDTAHALAQAIGGDDAALRKVNALAQDLGMRDTYVASYSGLDAPGMSTSAWDLSLAYRAAFQNQTFAGIVDTDSYEFPGFDDLPGFQ
;
A
#
# COMPACT_ATOMS: atom_id res chain seq x y z
N GLY A 1 -2.43 21.35 20.88
CA GLY A 1 -2.87 20.06 21.45
C GLY A 1 -3.15 19.07 20.34
N ASN A 2 -2.74 17.83 20.51
CA ASN A 2 -2.96 16.81 19.50
C ASN A 2 -4.46 16.52 19.40
N TRP A 3 -5.05 16.84 18.25
CA TRP A 3 -6.41 16.43 17.95
C TRP A 3 -6.42 14.94 17.61
N VAL A 4 -7.25 14.17 18.31
CA VAL A 4 -7.41 12.74 18.06
C VAL A 4 -8.80 12.54 17.48
N PRO A 5 -8.93 11.89 16.31
CA PRO A 5 -10.24 11.61 15.74
C PRO A 5 -11.06 10.72 16.69
N PRO A 6 -12.39 10.90 16.72
CA PRO A 6 -13.23 10.06 17.55
C PRO A 6 -13.22 8.62 17.07
N VAL A 7 -12.98 7.70 17.98
CA VAL A 7 -13.19 6.24 17.78
C VAL A 7 -14.59 5.93 18.24
N ARG A 8 -15.34 5.16 17.48
CA ARG A 8 -16.72 4.81 17.76
C ARG A 8 -16.91 3.29 17.75
N ASP A 9 -17.94 2.82 18.44
CA ASP A 9 -18.21 1.39 18.63
C ASP A 9 -18.82 0.71 17.40
N ARG A 10 -19.27 1.49 16.42
CA ARG A 10 -19.91 0.95 15.22
C ARG A 10 -19.27 1.50 13.96
N ALA A 11 -19.25 0.65 12.95
CA ALA A 11 -18.86 1.06 11.60
C ALA A 11 -19.76 2.17 11.08
N PRO A 12 -19.23 3.13 10.29
CA PRO A 12 -20.06 4.14 9.66
C PRO A 12 -21.08 3.49 8.72
N ASP A 13 -22.25 4.10 8.60
CA ASP A 13 -23.19 3.77 7.54
C ASP A 13 -22.66 4.31 6.21
N THR A 14 -21.88 3.47 5.52
CA THR A 14 -21.27 3.84 4.25
C THR A 14 -22.29 3.86 3.10
N ASP A 15 -23.47 3.26 3.27
CA ASP A 15 -24.50 3.27 2.23
C ASP A 15 -25.12 4.68 2.07
N SER A 16 -25.10 5.48 3.15
CA SER A 16 -25.56 6.88 3.11
C SER A 16 -24.46 7.86 2.72
N CYS A 17 -23.21 7.42 2.59
CA CYS A 17 -22.09 8.28 2.18
C CYS A 17 -22.04 8.36 0.65
N PRO A 18 -22.15 9.56 0.04
CA PRO A 18 -22.27 9.67 -1.41
C PRO A 18 -21.06 9.18 -2.20
N ASN A 19 -19.90 9.11 -1.57
CA ASN A 19 -18.65 8.70 -2.20
C ASN A 19 -18.10 7.38 -1.67
N ALA A 20 -18.80 6.69 -0.78
CA ALA A 20 -18.34 5.41 -0.24
C ALA A 20 -18.31 4.34 -1.35
N GLN A 21 -17.22 3.60 -1.40
CA GLN A 21 -17.07 2.49 -2.34
C GLN A 21 -16.78 1.21 -1.56
N ARG A 22 -17.31 0.12 -2.05
CA ARG A 22 -17.00 -1.22 -1.53
C ARG A 22 -16.04 -1.91 -2.49
N PRO A 23 -15.10 -2.73 -1.98
CA PRO A 23 -14.31 -3.57 -2.86
C PRO A 23 -15.21 -4.41 -3.75
N SER A 24 -14.99 -4.36 -5.06
CA SER A 24 -15.74 -5.13 -6.03
C SER A 24 -15.03 -6.45 -6.36
N GLU A 25 -15.67 -7.30 -7.15
CA GLU A 25 -15.05 -8.52 -7.64
C GLU A 25 -13.80 -8.23 -8.48
N ALA A 26 -12.86 -9.19 -8.48
CA ALA A 26 -11.66 -9.11 -9.28
C ALA A 26 -11.98 -8.97 -10.79
N MET A 27 -11.28 -8.07 -11.44
CA MET A 27 -11.51 -7.71 -12.84
C MET A 27 -10.55 -8.40 -13.81
N SER A 28 -9.34 -8.72 -13.39
CA SER A 28 -8.33 -9.36 -14.23
C SER A 28 -8.17 -10.85 -13.93
N THR A 29 -7.54 -11.57 -14.85
CA THR A 29 -7.30 -13.02 -14.66
C THR A 29 -6.32 -13.27 -13.50
N SER A 30 -5.34 -12.39 -13.32
CA SER A 30 -4.37 -12.50 -12.23
C SER A 30 -4.97 -12.28 -10.84
N GLU A 31 -6.10 -11.60 -10.76
CA GLU A 31 -6.81 -11.31 -9.51
C GLU A 31 -7.82 -12.38 -9.14
N ARG A 32 -8.17 -13.27 -10.08
CA ARG A 32 -9.18 -14.30 -9.85
C ARG A 32 -8.63 -15.41 -8.97
N LEU A 33 -9.47 -15.83 -8.03
CA LEU A 33 -9.16 -16.98 -7.23
C LEU A 33 -9.20 -18.27 -8.08
N ALA A 34 -8.44 -19.26 -7.67
CA ALA A 34 -8.54 -20.59 -8.25
C ALA A 34 -9.96 -21.14 -8.04
N PRO A 35 -10.49 -21.99 -8.96
CA PRO A 35 -11.80 -22.58 -8.80
C PRO A 35 -11.97 -23.25 -7.44
N GLY A 36 -13.10 -22.99 -6.78
CA GLY A 36 -13.41 -23.55 -5.47
C GLY A 36 -12.81 -22.82 -4.28
N GLN A 37 -12.01 -21.78 -4.47
CA GLN A 37 -11.52 -20.94 -3.38
C GLN A 37 -12.57 -19.90 -2.97
N PRO A 38 -12.85 -19.75 -1.67
CA PRO A 38 -13.79 -18.74 -1.21
C PRO A 38 -13.21 -17.33 -1.39
N THR A 39 -14.05 -16.37 -1.72
CA THR A 39 -13.66 -14.96 -1.72
C THR A 39 -13.33 -14.52 -0.29
N PRO A 40 -12.14 -13.94 -0.04
CA PRO A 40 -11.83 -13.41 1.28
C PRO A 40 -12.81 -12.32 1.69
N THR A 41 -13.19 -12.35 2.95
CA THR A 41 -14.06 -11.31 3.52
C THR A 41 -13.21 -10.20 4.10
N PRO A 42 -13.47 -8.92 3.77
CA PRO A 42 -12.80 -7.79 4.41
C PRO A 42 -13.01 -7.84 5.92
N PRO A 43 -12.05 -7.31 6.72
CA PRO A 43 -12.23 -7.25 8.15
C PRO A 43 -13.47 -6.43 8.51
N PRO A 44 -14.15 -6.74 9.61
CA PRO A 44 -15.29 -5.95 10.04
C PRO A 44 -14.87 -4.52 10.34
N GLN A 45 -15.71 -3.56 10.01
CA GLN A 45 -15.48 -2.17 10.39
C GLN A 45 -15.69 -2.02 11.90
N VAL A 46 -14.70 -1.45 12.56
CA VAL A 46 -14.71 -1.24 14.03
C VAL A 46 -14.87 0.24 14.40
N TYR A 47 -14.82 1.12 13.42
CA TYR A 47 -14.99 2.56 13.61
C TYR A 47 -16.22 3.04 12.87
N ASP A 48 -16.98 3.90 13.52
CA ASP A 48 -18.01 4.63 12.87
C ASP A 48 -17.59 6.12 12.91
N GLY A 49 -17.26 6.66 11.78
CA GLY A 49 -16.97 8.08 11.60
C GLY A 49 -18.03 8.70 10.71
N PRO A 50 -18.24 10.02 10.75
CA PRO A 50 -19.06 10.68 9.76
C PRO A 50 -18.43 10.50 8.38
N CYS A 51 -19.24 10.33 7.36
CA CYS A 51 -18.78 10.30 5.98
C CYS A 51 -18.49 11.69 5.40
N GLY A 52 -18.59 12.72 6.21
CA GLY A 52 -18.19 14.06 5.85
C GLY A 52 -16.75 14.39 6.18
N VAL A 53 -16.43 15.65 6.10
CA VAL A 53 -15.11 16.20 6.46
C VAL A 53 -15.02 16.34 7.98
N ILE A 54 -13.92 15.89 8.55
CA ILE A 54 -13.60 16.03 9.97
C ILE A 54 -12.34 16.88 10.08
N VAL A 55 -12.45 17.98 10.80
CA VAL A 55 -11.35 18.93 11.01
C VAL A 55 -11.31 19.39 12.47
N PRO A 56 -10.13 19.76 12.98
CA PRO A 56 -10.05 20.45 14.28
C PRO A 56 -10.79 21.79 14.25
N PRO A 57 -11.26 22.28 15.38
CA PRO A 57 -11.86 23.61 15.46
C PRO A 57 -10.95 24.70 14.87
N GLY A 58 -11.51 25.56 14.02
CA GLY A 58 -10.77 26.67 13.40
C GLY A 58 -9.95 26.29 12.16
N TYR A 59 -9.92 25.02 11.76
CA TYR A 59 -9.24 24.59 10.53
C TYR A 59 -10.21 24.63 9.34
N ALA A 60 -9.77 25.24 8.23
CA ALA A 60 -10.54 25.30 7.00
C ALA A 60 -9.95 24.39 5.93
N VAL A 61 -10.79 23.57 5.31
CA VAL A 61 -10.40 22.71 4.18
C VAL A 61 -10.69 23.48 2.88
N PRO A 62 -9.76 23.45 1.90
CA PRO A 62 -10.03 24.00 0.58
C PRO A 62 -11.30 23.40 -0.04
N SER A 63 -12.13 24.23 -0.65
CA SER A 63 -13.43 23.83 -1.20
C SER A 63 -13.35 23.03 -2.49
N ASP A 64 -12.16 22.92 -3.09
CA ASP A 64 -11.90 22.26 -4.37
C ASP A 64 -11.30 20.85 -4.23
N VAL A 65 -11.39 20.24 -3.06
CA VAL A 65 -10.97 18.85 -2.85
C VAL A 65 -12.11 17.89 -3.19
N TYR A 66 -11.95 17.17 -4.30
CA TYR A 66 -12.99 16.30 -4.85
C TYR A 66 -12.76 14.79 -4.57
N ALA A 67 -11.71 14.42 -3.86
CA ALA A 67 -11.46 13.03 -3.53
C ALA A 67 -12.58 12.42 -2.69
N SER A 68 -12.90 11.14 -2.93
CA SER A 68 -13.94 10.42 -2.19
C SER A 68 -13.55 10.23 -0.72
N ALA A 69 -12.28 9.96 -0.45
CA ALA A 69 -11.72 9.89 0.89
C ALA A 69 -10.31 10.47 0.90
N TRP A 70 -9.92 11.10 1.99
CA TRP A 70 -8.56 11.61 2.18
C TRP A 70 -8.27 11.86 3.66
N ALA A 71 -6.99 11.89 3.97
CA ALA A 71 -6.48 12.35 5.26
C ALA A 71 -5.27 13.24 5.05
N VAL A 72 -5.15 14.28 5.84
CA VAL A 72 -3.99 15.16 5.91
C VAL A 72 -3.40 15.04 7.31
N PHE A 73 -2.14 14.71 7.41
CA PHE A 73 -1.46 14.55 8.69
C PHE A 73 -0.06 15.15 8.64
N ASP A 74 0.45 15.50 9.81
CA ASP A 74 1.84 15.90 9.97
C ASP A 74 2.71 14.63 9.98
N ALA A 75 3.66 14.53 9.03
CA ALA A 75 4.48 13.34 8.86
C ALA A 75 5.43 13.11 10.04
N ASP A 76 5.86 14.17 10.73
CA ASP A 76 6.77 14.07 11.86
C ASP A 76 6.06 13.67 13.15
N SER A 77 4.96 14.34 13.47
CA SER A 77 4.21 14.09 14.71
C SER A 77 3.15 12.99 14.57
N GLY A 78 2.69 12.70 13.34
CA GLY A 78 1.54 11.85 13.07
C GLY A 78 0.20 12.47 13.47
N GLU A 79 0.18 13.76 13.79
CA GLU A 79 -1.06 14.48 14.08
C GLU A 79 -1.92 14.57 12.83
N VAL A 80 -3.20 14.15 12.94
CA VAL A 80 -4.15 14.29 11.84
C VAL A 80 -4.72 15.70 11.85
N LEU A 81 -4.57 16.40 10.74
CA LEU A 81 -5.00 17.78 10.59
C LEU A 81 -6.42 17.89 10.02
N ALA A 82 -6.76 17.01 9.09
CA ALA A 82 -8.07 16.96 8.46
C ALA A 82 -8.30 15.60 7.81
N MET A 83 -9.56 15.20 7.64
CA MET A 83 -9.89 13.96 6.94
C MET A 83 -11.32 14.01 6.38
N LYS A 84 -11.57 13.21 5.37
CA LYS A 84 -12.89 12.97 4.78
C LYS A 84 -13.09 11.47 4.62
N ASP A 85 -14.22 10.94 5.08
CA ASP A 85 -14.58 9.52 5.05
C ASP A 85 -13.40 8.63 5.49
N PRO A 86 -12.81 8.87 6.67
CA PRO A 86 -11.52 8.29 7.05
C PRO A 86 -11.56 6.77 7.13
N HIS A 87 -12.69 6.17 7.44
CA HIS A 87 -12.88 4.72 7.56
C HIS A 87 -13.69 4.11 6.43
N GLY A 88 -14.00 4.89 5.40
CA GLY A 88 -14.58 4.36 4.17
C GLY A 88 -13.62 3.38 3.50
N ARG A 89 -14.14 2.25 3.06
CA ARG A 89 -13.31 1.18 2.49
C ARG A 89 -13.21 1.33 0.99
N TYR A 90 -11.99 1.42 0.53
CA TYR A 90 -11.62 1.64 -0.86
C TYR A 90 -10.52 0.66 -1.27
N ARG A 91 -10.34 0.49 -2.57
CA ARG A 91 -9.22 -0.25 -3.11
C ARG A 91 -7.97 0.63 -3.08
N PRO A 92 -6.85 0.11 -2.52
CA PRO A 92 -5.65 0.93 -2.33
C PRO A 92 -4.82 1.17 -3.58
N ALA A 93 -5.02 0.40 -4.65
CA ALA A 93 -4.12 0.40 -5.81
C ALA A 93 -2.65 0.26 -5.37
N SER A 94 -1.72 0.83 -6.13
CA SER A 94 -0.28 0.70 -5.86
C SER A 94 0.21 1.32 -4.54
N ILE A 95 -0.62 2.10 -3.85
CA ILE A 95 -0.27 2.72 -2.57
C ILE A 95 0.07 1.66 -1.51
N ILE A 96 -0.51 0.47 -1.62
CA ILE A 96 -0.25 -0.64 -0.69
C ILE A 96 1.20 -1.17 -0.74
N LYS A 97 1.96 -0.86 -1.78
CA LYS A 97 3.38 -1.22 -1.88
C LYS A 97 4.24 -0.67 -0.75
N VAL A 98 3.78 0.38 -0.08
CA VAL A 98 4.43 0.92 1.13
C VAL A 98 4.57 -0.15 2.21
N LEU A 99 3.54 -0.95 2.43
CA LEU A 99 3.60 -2.04 3.42
C LEU A 99 4.60 -3.12 3.02
N LEU A 100 4.63 -3.49 1.75
CA LEU A 100 5.63 -4.45 1.26
C LEU A 100 7.04 -3.91 1.45
N ALA A 101 7.27 -2.63 1.12
CA ALA A 101 8.58 -2.00 1.30
C ALA A 101 9.03 -2.05 2.77
N LEU A 102 8.15 -1.76 3.71
CA LEU A 102 8.47 -1.80 5.14
C LEU A 102 8.81 -3.22 5.63
N VAL A 103 8.08 -4.23 5.18
CA VAL A 103 8.38 -5.63 5.49
C VAL A 103 9.77 -6.00 4.97
N VAL A 104 10.07 -5.66 3.72
CA VAL A 104 11.35 -5.98 3.08
C VAL A 104 12.51 -5.29 3.80
N ILE A 105 12.38 -4.00 4.09
CA ILE A 105 13.40 -3.22 4.82
C ILE A 105 13.70 -3.84 6.19
N ASN A 106 12.66 -4.34 6.86
CA ASN A 106 12.82 -4.96 8.18
C ASN A 106 13.48 -6.34 8.13
N GLU A 107 13.30 -7.10 7.04
CA GLU A 107 13.75 -8.49 6.97
C GLU A 107 15.06 -8.70 6.21
N LEU A 108 15.34 -7.89 5.19
CA LEU A 108 16.44 -8.14 4.26
C LEU A 108 17.50 -7.03 4.31
N PRO A 109 18.79 -7.41 4.27
CA PRO A 109 19.86 -6.43 4.04
C PRO A 109 19.71 -5.76 2.68
N LEU A 110 19.99 -4.46 2.60
CA LEU A 110 19.85 -3.70 1.35
C LEU A 110 20.81 -4.16 0.24
N ASP A 111 21.96 -4.71 0.61
CA ASP A 111 22.98 -5.23 -0.32
C ASP A 111 22.78 -6.69 -0.70
N GLN A 112 21.76 -7.36 -0.14
CA GLN A 112 21.45 -8.72 -0.52
C GLN A 112 21.06 -8.80 -1.99
N GLN A 113 21.65 -9.75 -2.70
CA GLN A 113 21.33 -9.98 -4.09
C GLN A 113 20.10 -10.89 -4.24
N VAL A 114 19.22 -10.50 -5.15
CA VAL A 114 17.99 -11.22 -5.44
C VAL A 114 18.00 -11.64 -6.91
N PRO A 115 18.00 -12.95 -7.21
CA PRO A 115 17.85 -13.41 -8.56
C PRO A 115 16.41 -13.22 -9.05
N VAL A 116 16.25 -12.86 -10.31
CA VAL A 116 14.94 -12.56 -10.91
C VAL A 116 14.48 -13.73 -11.77
N SER A 117 13.28 -14.24 -11.50
CA SER A 117 12.62 -15.26 -12.32
C SER A 117 11.88 -14.65 -13.51
N GLU A 118 11.53 -15.49 -14.49
CA GLU A 118 10.63 -15.08 -15.59
C GLU A 118 9.28 -14.59 -15.05
N ALA A 119 8.74 -15.25 -14.04
CA ALA A 119 7.48 -14.84 -13.41
C ALA A 119 7.56 -13.43 -12.85
N SER A 120 8.68 -13.04 -12.22
CA SER A 120 8.88 -11.68 -11.74
C SER A 120 8.99 -10.68 -12.89
N ALA A 121 9.79 -10.98 -13.90
CA ALA A 121 10.02 -10.10 -15.04
C ALA A 121 8.74 -9.86 -15.88
N ASN A 122 7.82 -10.81 -15.89
CA ASN A 122 6.60 -10.80 -16.71
C ASN A 122 5.33 -10.37 -15.96
N GLN A 123 5.47 -9.74 -14.79
CA GLN A 123 4.31 -9.25 -14.05
C GLN A 123 3.54 -8.18 -14.83
N GLU A 124 2.21 -8.21 -14.73
CA GLU A 124 1.32 -7.21 -15.34
C GLU A 124 1.46 -5.83 -14.69
N GLY A 125 1.09 -4.81 -15.43
CA GLY A 125 1.01 -3.44 -14.95
C GLY A 125 2.34 -2.72 -15.00
N SER A 126 2.52 -1.76 -14.11
CA SER A 126 3.73 -0.94 -14.06
C SER A 126 4.97 -1.79 -13.77
N ARG A 127 6.05 -1.51 -14.48
CA ARG A 127 7.32 -2.26 -14.37
C ARG A 127 8.50 -1.32 -14.21
N ALA A 128 9.47 -1.73 -13.41
CA ALA A 128 10.79 -1.11 -13.40
C ALA A 128 11.68 -1.61 -14.55
N GLY A 129 11.38 -2.79 -15.11
CA GLY A 129 12.12 -3.36 -16.24
C GLY A 129 13.22 -4.32 -15.82
N ILE A 130 12.98 -5.18 -14.81
CA ILE A 130 13.93 -6.21 -14.42
C ILE A 130 13.94 -7.37 -15.42
N GLY A 131 15.11 -7.94 -15.69
CA GLY A 131 15.27 -9.02 -16.64
C GLY A 131 15.34 -10.39 -15.98
N ALA A 132 14.65 -11.39 -16.56
CA ALA A 132 14.73 -12.78 -16.13
C ALA A 132 16.18 -13.30 -16.20
N GLY A 133 16.64 -13.96 -15.14
CA GLY A 133 18.01 -14.41 -15.00
C GLY A 133 19.01 -13.35 -14.51
N GLY A 134 18.59 -12.10 -14.41
CA GLY A 134 19.37 -11.02 -13.81
C GLY A 134 19.38 -11.11 -12.29
N THR A 135 20.30 -10.37 -11.69
CA THR A 135 20.45 -10.27 -10.23
C THR A 135 20.52 -8.80 -9.84
N TYR A 136 19.70 -8.42 -8.88
CA TYR A 136 19.60 -7.04 -8.39
C TYR A 136 19.76 -7.04 -6.87
N THR A 137 20.21 -5.92 -6.31
CA THR A 137 20.21 -5.77 -4.85
C THR A 137 18.80 -5.47 -4.35
N VAL A 138 18.53 -5.79 -3.09
CA VAL A 138 17.29 -5.37 -2.42
C VAL A 138 17.10 -3.86 -2.53
N ASN A 139 18.17 -3.09 -2.39
CA ASN A 139 18.13 -1.63 -2.54
C ASN A 139 17.66 -1.20 -3.93
N ASP A 140 18.19 -1.83 -5.00
CA ASP A 140 17.72 -1.57 -6.37
C ASP A 140 16.23 -1.86 -6.53
N LEU A 141 15.80 -3.03 -6.03
CA LEU A 141 14.41 -3.45 -6.16
C LEU A 141 13.45 -2.56 -5.35
N LEU A 142 13.87 -2.07 -4.18
CA LEU A 142 13.09 -1.12 -3.40
C LEU A 142 12.93 0.23 -4.12
N HIS A 143 13.98 0.72 -4.78
CA HIS A 143 13.88 1.92 -5.60
C HIS A 143 12.93 1.71 -6.78
N GLY A 144 13.01 0.58 -7.46
CA GLY A 144 12.06 0.23 -8.52
C GLY A 144 10.62 0.13 -8.03
N LEU A 145 10.42 -0.43 -6.84
CA LEU A 145 9.12 -0.54 -6.20
C LEU A 145 8.50 0.83 -5.88
N LEU A 146 9.26 1.70 -5.27
CA LEU A 146 8.77 2.98 -4.73
C LEU A 146 8.81 4.12 -5.73
N MET A 147 9.81 4.15 -6.63
CA MET A 147 9.96 5.23 -7.61
C MET A 147 9.23 4.95 -8.92
N ALA A 148 9.23 3.71 -9.39
CA ALA A 148 8.57 3.30 -10.64
C ALA A 148 7.27 2.53 -10.42
N SER A 149 6.87 2.30 -9.17
CA SER A 149 5.70 1.50 -8.82
C SER A 149 5.72 0.11 -9.49
N GLY A 150 6.90 -0.51 -9.54
CA GLY A 150 7.12 -1.74 -10.30
C GLY A 150 6.43 -2.96 -9.71
N ASN A 151 5.55 -3.59 -10.46
CA ASN A 151 4.96 -4.86 -10.08
C ASN A 151 5.95 -6.03 -10.21
N ASP A 152 6.89 -5.92 -11.15
CA ASP A 152 8.01 -6.84 -11.32
C ASP A 152 8.93 -6.85 -10.09
N THR A 153 9.32 -5.69 -9.59
CA THR A 153 10.14 -5.58 -8.38
C THR A 153 9.36 -6.03 -7.14
N ALA A 154 8.07 -5.73 -7.05
CA ALA A 154 7.21 -6.23 -5.98
C ALA A 154 7.19 -7.75 -5.92
N HIS A 155 7.02 -8.41 -7.06
CA HIS A 155 7.03 -9.87 -7.13
C HIS A 155 8.39 -10.46 -6.74
N ALA A 156 9.49 -9.89 -7.26
CA ALA A 156 10.84 -10.34 -6.91
C ALA A 156 11.12 -10.20 -5.41
N LEU A 157 10.74 -9.08 -4.79
CA LEU A 157 10.89 -8.86 -3.36
C LEU A 157 10.01 -9.81 -2.53
N ALA A 158 8.78 -10.07 -2.97
CA ALA A 158 7.90 -11.03 -2.33
C ALA A 158 8.50 -12.45 -2.34
N GLN A 159 9.11 -12.86 -3.46
CA GLN A 159 9.81 -14.15 -3.52
C GLN A 159 10.99 -14.19 -2.54
N ALA A 160 11.72 -13.09 -2.41
CA ALA A 160 12.87 -13.00 -1.51
C ALA A 160 12.50 -13.10 -0.03
N ILE A 161 11.27 -12.74 0.35
CA ILE A 161 10.78 -12.87 1.74
C ILE A 161 9.94 -14.11 1.99
N GLY A 162 9.94 -15.08 1.08
CA GLY A 162 9.35 -16.39 1.30
C GLY A 162 8.24 -16.79 0.32
N GLY A 163 7.98 -16.01 -0.72
CA GLY A 163 6.94 -16.27 -1.72
C GLY A 163 5.65 -15.49 -1.48
N ASP A 164 4.69 -15.64 -2.40
CA ASP A 164 3.47 -14.84 -2.41
C ASP A 164 2.65 -14.97 -1.13
N ASP A 165 2.40 -16.20 -0.68
CA ASP A 165 1.61 -16.44 0.53
C ASP A 165 2.30 -15.89 1.77
N ALA A 166 3.61 -16.10 1.90
CA ALA A 166 4.39 -15.55 3.01
C ALA A 166 4.40 -14.02 2.98
N ALA A 167 4.58 -13.42 1.81
CA ALA A 167 4.55 -11.98 1.65
C ALA A 167 3.19 -11.38 2.08
N LEU A 168 2.09 -11.99 1.65
CA LEU A 168 0.74 -11.55 2.05
C LEU A 168 0.52 -11.67 3.56
N ARG A 169 0.94 -12.77 4.18
CA ARG A 169 0.84 -12.92 5.64
C ARG A 169 1.62 -11.85 6.37
N LYS A 170 2.84 -11.56 5.93
CA LYS A 170 3.73 -10.56 6.55
C LYS A 170 3.19 -9.13 6.39
N VAL A 171 2.69 -8.81 5.21
CA VAL A 171 2.08 -7.49 4.94
C VAL A 171 0.81 -7.30 5.78
N ASN A 172 -0.06 -8.30 5.85
CA ASN A 172 -1.26 -8.23 6.70
C ASN A 172 -0.93 -8.19 8.19
N ALA A 173 0.11 -8.91 8.64
CA ALA A 173 0.58 -8.84 10.02
C ALA A 173 1.10 -7.44 10.36
N LEU A 174 1.85 -6.81 9.46
CA LEU A 174 2.30 -5.44 9.65
C LEU A 174 1.12 -4.46 9.72
N ALA A 175 0.14 -4.61 8.83
CA ALA A 175 -1.07 -3.79 8.86
C ALA A 175 -1.79 -3.91 10.22
N GLN A 176 -1.89 -5.11 10.75
CA GLN A 176 -2.48 -5.36 12.06
C GLN A 176 -1.68 -4.71 13.19
N ASP A 177 -0.35 -4.85 13.16
CA ASP A 177 0.55 -4.24 14.15
C ASP A 177 0.47 -2.72 14.14
N LEU A 178 0.24 -2.12 12.99
CA LEU A 178 0.05 -0.68 12.83
C LEU A 178 -1.36 -0.19 13.22
N GLY A 179 -2.28 -1.10 13.54
CA GLY A 179 -3.65 -0.75 13.87
C GLY A 179 -4.55 -0.46 12.68
N MET A 180 -4.17 -0.91 11.48
CA MET A 180 -4.91 -0.71 10.23
C MET A 180 -6.10 -1.68 10.15
N ARG A 181 -7.17 -1.38 10.87
CA ARG A 181 -8.33 -2.28 11.04
C ARG A 181 -9.29 -2.32 9.84
N ASP A 182 -9.20 -1.36 8.95
CA ASP A 182 -9.97 -1.32 7.71
C ASP A 182 -9.24 -2.00 6.54
N THR A 183 -8.07 -2.59 6.81
CA THR A 183 -7.16 -3.07 5.75
C THR A 183 -7.12 -4.58 5.68
N TYR A 184 -7.36 -5.09 4.49
CA TYR A 184 -7.05 -6.46 4.08
C TYR A 184 -6.26 -6.42 2.78
N VAL A 185 -5.08 -7.00 2.79
CA VAL A 185 -4.19 -7.04 1.62
C VAL A 185 -4.30 -8.41 0.97
N ALA A 186 -4.93 -8.47 -0.20
CA ALA A 186 -5.06 -9.67 -1.01
C ALA A 186 -4.06 -9.69 -2.18
N SER A 187 -3.45 -8.54 -2.47
CA SER A 187 -2.37 -8.38 -3.44
C SER A 187 -1.35 -7.38 -2.88
N TYR A 188 -0.10 -7.79 -2.75
CA TYR A 188 0.95 -6.94 -2.20
C TYR A 188 1.44 -5.86 -3.19
N SER A 189 1.11 -6.00 -4.47
CA SER A 189 1.41 -4.99 -5.50
C SER A 189 0.33 -3.91 -5.62
N GLY A 190 -0.83 -4.13 -5.02
CA GLY A 190 -1.96 -3.23 -5.10
C GLY A 190 -2.87 -3.47 -6.30
N LEU A 191 -2.62 -4.51 -7.11
CA LEU A 191 -3.59 -4.97 -8.10
C LEU A 191 -4.89 -5.40 -7.39
N ASP A 192 -6.02 -5.14 -8.03
CA ASP A 192 -7.31 -5.51 -7.47
C ASP A 192 -7.39 -7.03 -7.26
N ALA A 193 -7.83 -7.42 -6.07
CA ALA A 193 -8.00 -8.81 -5.69
C ALA A 193 -9.21 -8.96 -4.78
N PRO A 194 -9.85 -10.15 -4.75
CA PRO A 194 -11.04 -10.36 -3.94
C PRO A 194 -10.83 -10.01 -2.45
N GLY A 195 -11.70 -9.16 -1.92
CA GLY A 195 -11.68 -8.72 -0.54
C GLY A 195 -10.68 -7.62 -0.20
N MET A 196 -9.87 -7.17 -1.16
CA MET A 196 -8.87 -6.12 -0.92
C MET A 196 -9.52 -4.82 -0.48
N SER A 197 -9.03 -4.27 0.60
CA SER A 197 -9.63 -3.10 1.25
C SER A 197 -8.57 -2.31 2.01
N THR A 198 -8.75 -1.00 2.07
CA THR A 198 -8.07 -0.10 3.00
C THR A 198 -8.93 1.13 3.24
N SER A 199 -8.46 2.04 4.08
CA SER A 199 -9.09 3.34 4.32
C SER A 199 -8.05 4.45 4.32
N ALA A 200 -8.50 5.69 4.16
CA ALA A 200 -7.62 6.84 4.26
C ALA A 200 -6.96 6.95 5.64
N TRP A 201 -7.69 6.60 6.70
CA TRP A 201 -7.15 6.50 8.05
C TRP A 201 -6.00 5.50 8.14
N ASP A 202 -6.23 4.28 7.65
CA ASP A 202 -5.22 3.21 7.69
C ASP A 202 -3.98 3.56 6.89
N LEU A 203 -4.15 4.13 5.70
CA LEU A 203 -3.02 4.59 4.89
C LEU A 203 -2.20 5.67 5.59
N SER A 204 -2.83 6.55 6.39
CA SER A 204 -2.10 7.53 7.19
C SER A 204 -1.19 6.86 8.22
N LEU A 205 -1.64 5.76 8.83
CA LEU A 205 -0.83 4.97 9.75
C LEU A 205 0.36 4.31 9.05
N ALA A 206 0.13 3.75 7.86
CA ALA A 206 1.19 3.14 7.05
C ALA A 206 2.24 4.17 6.63
N TYR A 207 1.83 5.32 6.11
CA TYR A 207 2.75 6.39 5.71
C TYR A 207 3.50 6.99 6.89
N ARG A 208 2.87 7.15 8.03
CA ARG A 208 3.56 7.61 9.24
C ARG A 208 4.69 6.65 9.61
N ALA A 209 4.42 5.35 9.67
CA ALA A 209 5.44 4.34 9.94
C ALA A 209 6.55 4.37 8.89
N ALA A 210 6.20 4.52 7.62
CA ALA A 210 7.14 4.59 6.51
C ALA A 210 8.07 5.80 6.62
N PHE A 211 7.55 7.00 6.85
CA PHE A 211 8.36 8.21 6.95
C PHE A 211 9.21 8.27 8.22
N GLN A 212 8.85 7.53 9.26
CA GLN A 212 9.70 7.35 10.44
C GLN A 212 10.86 6.35 10.20
N ASN A 213 10.77 5.55 9.14
CA ASN A 213 11.83 4.64 8.74
C ASN A 213 12.84 5.38 7.86
N GLN A 214 14.10 5.48 8.34
CA GLN A 214 15.13 6.25 7.64
C GLN A 214 15.47 5.69 6.25
N THR A 215 15.44 4.37 6.08
CA THR A 215 15.70 3.75 4.78
C THR A 215 14.60 4.08 3.78
N PHE A 216 13.34 3.94 4.18
CA PHE A 216 12.20 4.31 3.34
C PHE A 216 12.24 5.80 2.97
N ALA A 217 12.41 6.67 3.96
CA ALA A 217 12.47 8.12 3.75
C ALA A 217 13.61 8.50 2.79
N GLY A 218 14.76 7.86 2.92
CA GLY A 218 15.91 8.08 2.02
C GLY A 218 15.62 7.68 0.58
N ILE A 219 14.88 6.59 0.34
CA ILE A 219 14.50 6.16 -1.00
C ILE A 219 13.53 7.14 -1.64
N VAL A 220 12.45 7.50 -0.95
CA VAL A 220 11.43 8.39 -1.51
C VAL A 220 11.89 9.84 -1.67
N ASP A 221 12.92 10.24 -0.92
CA ASP A 221 13.56 11.57 -1.04
C ASP A 221 14.60 11.62 -2.17
N THR A 222 14.84 10.52 -2.87
CA THR A 222 15.77 10.45 -4.00
C THR A 222 15.14 11.09 -5.23
N ASP A 223 15.77 12.15 -5.78
CA ASP A 223 15.28 12.83 -6.99
C ASP A 223 15.43 11.95 -8.23
N SER A 224 16.56 11.22 -8.32
CA SER A 224 16.82 10.30 -9.41
C SER A 224 17.61 9.10 -8.90
N TYR A 225 17.41 7.96 -9.54
CA TYR A 225 18.12 6.73 -9.23
C TYR A 225 18.44 5.99 -10.52
N GLU A 226 19.70 5.63 -10.73
CA GLU A 226 20.12 4.84 -11.87
C GLU A 226 19.77 3.37 -11.61
N PHE A 227 18.68 2.91 -12.21
CA PHE A 227 18.24 1.52 -12.08
C PHE A 227 19.00 0.64 -13.06
N PRO A 228 19.60 -0.46 -12.62
CA PRO A 228 20.38 -1.34 -13.49
C PRO A 228 19.54 -1.90 -14.65
N GLY A 229 20.08 -1.85 -15.85
CA GLY A 229 19.55 -2.56 -17.01
C GLY A 229 19.98 -4.02 -17.00
N PHE A 230 19.33 -4.83 -17.82
CA PHE A 230 19.68 -6.23 -18.03
C PHE A 230 19.43 -6.62 -19.49
N ASP A 231 20.47 -7.12 -20.17
CA ASP A 231 20.46 -7.46 -21.60
C ASP A 231 19.94 -6.27 -22.45
N ASP A 232 18.83 -6.44 -23.16
CA ASP A 232 18.19 -5.44 -23.98
C ASP A 232 17.18 -4.55 -23.22
N LEU A 233 17.01 -4.79 -21.91
CA LEU A 233 16.15 -3.97 -21.07
C LEU A 233 16.93 -2.78 -20.53
N PRO A 234 16.52 -1.53 -20.85
CA PRO A 234 17.18 -0.35 -20.32
C PRO A 234 16.88 -0.17 -18.84
N GLY A 235 17.86 0.36 -18.10
CA GLY A 235 17.60 0.89 -16.76
C GLY A 235 16.80 2.18 -16.81
N PHE A 236 16.48 2.75 -15.64
CA PHE A 236 15.81 4.05 -15.53
C PHE A 236 16.51 4.97 -14.52
N GLN A 237 16.19 6.26 -14.58
CA GLN A 237 16.66 7.28 -13.64
C GLN A 237 15.49 7.96 -12.94
#